data_80f868e36f53879d59ee4bfe725bd507
#
_entry.id   80f868e36f53879d59ee4bfe725bd507
#
_cell.length_a   1.000
_cell.length_b   1.000
_cell.length_c   1.000
_cell.angle_alpha   90.00
_cell.angle_beta   90.00
_cell.angle_gamma   90.00
#
_symmetry.space_group_name_H-M   'P 1'
#
loop_
_entity.id
_entity.type
_entity.pdbx_description
1 polymer ?
#
loop_
_entity_poly.entity_id
_entity_poly.type
_entity_poly.pdbx_seq_one_letter_code
_entity_poly.pdbx_strand_id
1 'polypeptide(L)'
;MAAPSMTAASVETPNPYDYYNIRGLLSEDEIAIQDAVARFVDERVLPVIPQAFEDHRFPKELIPEIASMGLLGCNIEGYDCAGLNNVCYGLVCQELERGDSGVRSFVSVQGSLCMYPIFAYGSEEQRQKYLPRMAKGECIGCFGLTEPDGGSDPGTMKTRAVKKGGDWVLNGAKMWITNGTIADIAIVWASTDEGVRGFIIEKGTPGYTARDILRKFSLRASVTSELFFDNVKVPASQMLPNVVGLKGPLGCLTQARYGITWGGIGAAIACFKEALEFAKIRVVFGRPIAHTQTIQRRLAEMSRRITLAQLLSLQLGRLKDAGTMHHSQVSMAKWNNVRMALDIARDARDILGAGGISIECSPIRHMLNLESVITYEGTETIHELVVGRELTGHAAF
;
A
#
# COMPACT_ATOMS: atom_id res chain seq x y z
N MET A 1 15.49 60.31 -16.34
CA MET A 1 15.92 58.91 -16.39
C MET A 1 14.67 58.08 -16.26
N ALA A 2 14.26 57.37 -17.32
CA ALA A 2 13.10 56.48 -17.30
C ALA A 2 13.53 55.17 -16.60
N ALA A 3 12.73 54.69 -15.65
CA ALA A 3 12.94 53.43 -14.98
C ALA A 3 12.86 52.29 -16.03
N PRO A 4 13.71 51.23 -15.94
CA PRO A 4 13.62 50.10 -16.84
C PRO A 4 12.28 49.40 -16.61
N SER A 5 11.49 49.21 -17.69
CA SER A 5 10.31 48.39 -17.69
C SER A 5 10.73 46.92 -17.45
N MET A 6 10.47 46.41 -16.27
CA MET A 6 10.51 44.97 -16.05
C MET A 6 9.40 44.31 -16.92
N THR A 7 9.78 43.73 -18.04
CA THR A 7 8.93 42.81 -18.77
C THR A 7 8.65 41.66 -17.81
N ALA A 8 7.41 41.54 -17.34
CA ALA A 8 6.98 40.40 -16.56
C ALA A 8 7.20 39.14 -17.42
N ALA A 9 8.08 38.24 -16.97
CA ALA A 9 8.19 36.94 -17.57
C ALA A 9 6.78 36.33 -17.63
N SER A 10 6.37 35.84 -18.80
CA SER A 10 5.05 35.17 -18.94
C SER A 10 5.06 33.95 -18.02
N VAL A 11 4.23 33.97 -16.98
CA VAL A 11 4.05 32.83 -16.11
C VAL A 11 3.37 31.72 -16.94
N GLU A 12 4.05 30.60 -17.08
CA GLU A 12 3.50 29.44 -17.82
C GLU A 12 2.26 28.89 -17.15
N THR A 13 1.34 28.33 -17.94
CA THR A 13 0.18 27.63 -17.40
C THR A 13 0.62 26.40 -16.61
N PRO A 14 0.14 26.21 -15.37
CA PRO A 14 0.53 25.07 -14.55
C PRO A 14 0.24 23.73 -15.23
N ASN A 15 1.12 22.75 -15.03
CA ASN A 15 0.89 21.37 -15.46
C ASN A 15 -0.36 20.81 -14.75
N PRO A 16 -1.40 20.36 -15.46
CA PRO A 16 -2.63 19.85 -14.83
C PRO A 16 -2.40 18.62 -13.94
N TYR A 17 -1.31 17.89 -14.14
CA TYR A 17 -0.97 16.68 -13.37
C TYR A 17 0.00 16.94 -12.21
N ASP A 18 0.61 18.13 -12.16
CA ASP A 18 1.46 18.61 -11.07
C ASP A 18 1.29 20.13 -10.92
N TYR A 19 0.11 20.53 -10.47
CA TYR A 19 -0.37 21.91 -10.51
C TYR A 19 0.50 22.89 -9.69
N TYR A 20 1.19 22.41 -8.66
CA TYR A 20 2.07 23.19 -7.79
C TYR A 20 3.55 22.87 -7.96
N ASN A 21 3.92 22.13 -9.03
CA ASN A 21 5.30 21.70 -9.28
C ASN A 21 5.91 21.00 -8.05
N ILE A 22 5.15 20.05 -7.47
CA ILE A 22 5.56 19.29 -6.29
C ILE A 22 6.78 18.45 -6.62
N ARG A 23 6.87 17.96 -7.86
CA ARG A 23 8.05 17.26 -8.38
C ARG A 23 9.33 18.10 -8.24
N GLY A 24 9.24 19.44 -8.32
CA GLY A 24 10.35 20.35 -8.09
C GLY A 24 10.85 20.42 -6.63
N LEU A 25 10.13 19.80 -5.69
CA LEU A 25 10.52 19.64 -4.28
C LEU A 25 11.27 18.33 -4.00
N LEU A 26 11.37 17.45 -5.00
CA LEU A 26 12.04 16.15 -4.90
C LEU A 26 13.52 16.30 -5.24
N SER A 27 14.36 15.42 -4.67
CA SER A 27 15.75 15.30 -5.06
C SER A 27 15.89 14.60 -6.43
N GLU A 28 17.07 14.66 -7.05
CA GLU A 28 17.35 13.99 -8.31
C GLU A 28 17.13 12.47 -8.21
N ASP A 29 17.56 11.84 -7.12
CA ASP A 29 17.35 10.41 -6.87
C ASP A 29 15.87 10.05 -6.71
N GLU A 30 15.09 10.88 -6.01
CA GLU A 30 13.66 10.71 -5.85
C GLU A 30 12.91 10.83 -7.17
N ILE A 31 13.33 11.76 -8.03
CA ILE A 31 12.82 11.92 -9.39
C ILE A 31 13.18 10.69 -10.24
N ALA A 32 14.43 10.24 -10.19
CA ALA A 32 14.91 9.11 -10.98
C ALA A 32 14.16 7.82 -10.65
N ILE A 33 13.92 7.53 -9.35
CA ILE A 33 13.15 6.35 -8.94
C ILE A 33 11.69 6.46 -9.36
N GLN A 34 11.07 7.63 -9.21
CA GLN A 34 9.70 7.85 -9.67
C GLN A 34 9.57 7.58 -11.16
N ASP A 35 10.46 8.11 -12.00
CA ASP A 35 10.44 7.93 -13.46
C ASP A 35 10.66 6.48 -13.86
N ALA A 36 11.58 5.77 -13.18
CA ALA A 36 11.85 4.37 -13.46
C ALA A 36 10.60 3.50 -13.16
N VAL A 37 9.95 3.73 -12.01
CA VAL A 37 8.75 2.97 -11.64
C VAL A 37 7.55 3.38 -12.49
N ALA A 38 7.40 4.65 -12.84
CA ALA A 38 6.34 5.12 -13.74
C ALA A 38 6.43 4.43 -15.11
N ARG A 39 7.64 4.33 -15.66
CA ARG A 39 7.88 3.63 -16.93
C ARG A 39 7.56 2.14 -16.83
N PHE A 40 8.00 1.47 -15.77
CA PHE A 40 7.66 0.07 -15.51
C PHE A 40 6.14 -0.13 -15.45
N VAL A 41 5.42 0.76 -14.77
CA VAL A 41 3.96 0.70 -14.69
C VAL A 41 3.33 0.86 -16.06
N ASP A 42 3.77 1.84 -16.86
CA ASP A 42 3.19 2.11 -18.17
C ASP A 42 3.46 0.97 -19.17
N GLU A 43 4.67 0.43 -19.17
CA GLU A 43 5.11 -0.57 -20.15
C GLU A 43 4.78 -2.01 -19.75
N ARG A 44 4.70 -2.32 -18.44
CA ARG A 44 4.61 -3.71 -17.97
C ARG A 44 3.35 -4.01 -17.16
N VAL A 45 2.88 -3.07 -16.32
CA VAL A 45 1.72 -3.30 -15.46
C VAL A 45 0.42 -3.00 -16.20
N LEU A 46 0.27 -1.80 -16.78
CA LEU A 46 -0.97 -1.38 -17.42
C LEU A 46 -1.44 -2.30 -18.57
N PRO A 47 -0.55 -2.90 -19.40
CA PRO A 47 -0.98 -3.82 -20.43
C PRO A 47 -1.59 -5.13 -19.93
N VAL A 48 -1.24 -5.59 -18.72
CA VAL A 48 -1.66 -6.91 -18.21
C VAL A 48 -2.74 -6.83 -17.13
N ILE A 49 -2.87 -5.68 -16.45
CA ILE A 49 -3.68 -5.58 -15.25
C ILE A 49 -5.20 -5.68 -15.50
N PRO A 50 -5.79 -5.17 -16.61
CA PRO A 50 -7.21 -5.32 -16.85
C PRO A 50 -7.62 -6.79 -16.91
N GLN A 51 -6.87 -7.60 -17.67
CA GLN A 51 -7.13 -9.03 -17.79
C GLN A 51 -6.86 -9.77 -16.48
N ALA A 52 -5.77 -9.45 -15.77
CA ALA A 52 -5.47 -10.04 -14.47
C ALA A 52 -6.58 -9.75 -13.43
N PHE A 53 -7.16 -8.55 -13.47
CA PHE A 53 -8.29 -8.18 -12.61
C PHE A 53 -9.56 -8.98 -12.98
N GLU A 54 -9.87 -9.17 -14.27
CA GLU A 54 -10.99 -9.97 -14.74
C GLU A 54 -10.83 -11.44 -14.33
N ASP A 55 -9.64 -11.99 -14.50
CA ASP A 55 -9.31 -13.39 -14.20
C ASP A 55 -9.16 -13.68 -12.70
N HIS A 56 -9.26 -12.70 -11.82
CA HIS A 56 -9.00 -12.85 -10.38
C HIS A 56 -7.60 -13.42 -10.07
N ARG A 57 -6.59 -13.03 -10.82
CA ARG A 57 -5.23 -13.51 -10.63
C ARG A 57 -4.24 -12.35 -10.37
N PHE A 58 -3.26 -12.59 -9.51
CA PHE A 58 -2.10 -11.71 -9.42
C PHE A 58 -1.14 -12.01 -10.58
N PRO A 59 -0.62 -10.99 -11.30
CA PRO A 59 0.33 -11.17 -12.41
C PRO A 59 1.73 -11.50 -11.87
N LYS A 60 1.96 -12.78 -11.51
CA LYS A 60 3.23 -13.28 -10.92
C LYS A 60 4.43 -13.06 -11.86
N GLU A 61 4.18 -12.97 -13.14
CA GLU A 61 5.17 -12.68 -14.18
C GLU A 61 5.90 -11.32 -13.97
N LEU A 62 5.33 -10.41 -13.19
CA LEU A 62 5.95 -9.13 -12.84
C LEU A 62 6.96 -9.23 -11.69
N ILE A 63 6.94 -10.31 -10.89
CA ILE A 63 7.77 -10.43 -9.68
C ILE A 63 9.27 -10.32 -9.99
N PRO A 64 9.82 -11.00 -11.01
CA PRO A 64 11.25 -10.90 -11.32
C PRO A 64 11.68 -9.47 -11.69
N GLU A 65 10.84 -8.72 -12.43
CA GLU A 65 11.15 -7.34 -12.81
C GLU A 65 11.07 -6.41 -11.59
N ILE A 66 10.03 -6.53 -10.76
CA ILE A 66 9.89 -5.79 -9.50
C ILE A 66 11.11 -6.00 -8.60
N ALA A 67 11.58 -7.26 -8.49
CA ALA A 67 12.76 -7.60 -7.71
C ALA A 67 14.05 -7.02 -8.31
N SER A 68 14.24 -7.14 -9.65
CA SER A 68 15.42 -6.62 -10.34
C SER A 68 15.55 -5.09 -10.25
N MET A 69 14.43 -4.38 -10.10
CA MET A 69 14.40 -2.95 -9.84
C MET A 69 14.68 -2.59 -8.37
N GLY A 70 14.88 -3.58 -7.49
CA GLY A 70 15.14 -3.36 -6.07
C GLY A 70 13.93 -2.86 -5.29
N LEU A 71 12.70 -3.09 -5.74
CA LEU A 71 11.49 -2.54 -5.12
C LEU A 71 11.01 -3.33 -3.90
N LEU A 72 11.49 -4.57 -3.71
CA LEU A 72 11.12 -5.41 -2.56
C LEU A 72 11.97 -5.05 -1.33
N GLY A 73 11.35 -4.44 -0.33
CA GLY A 73 12.05 -3.94 0.85
C GLY A 73 13.01 -2.79 0.55
N CYS A 74 12.68 -1.95 -0.45
CA CYS A 74 13.56 -0.93 -1.02
C CYS A 74 14.10 0.10 -0.01
N ASN A 75 13.46 0.30 1.13
CA ASN A 75 13.88 1.20 2.21
C ASN A 75 14.53 0.47 3.41
N ILE A 76 14.93 -0.79 3.24
CA ILE A 76 15.72 -1.55 4.23
C ILE A 76 17.18 -1.39 3.86
N GLU A 77 18.04 -1.13 4.86
CA GLU A 77 19.49 -1.05 4.68
C GLU A 77 20.14 -2.44 4.79
N GLY A 78 21.05 -2.75 3.88
CA GLY A 78 21.74 -4.03 3.84
C GLY A 78 20.91 -5.18 3.26
N TYR A 79 21.39 -6.40 3.40
CA TYR A 79 20.73 -7.67 3.02
C TYR A 79 20.24 -7.69 1.55
N ASP A 80 21.05 -7.18 0.64
CA ASP A 80 20.76 -7.03 -0.80
C ASP A 80 19.54 -6.12 -1.12
N CYS A 81 19.03 -5.35 -0.15
CA CYS A 81 18.00 -4.35 -0.35
C CYS A 81 18.59 -3.02 -0.85
N ALA A 82 17.77 -2.19 -1.52
CA ALA A 82 18.25 -0.98 -2.16
C ALA A 82 18.65 0.16 -1.20
N GLY A 83 18.16 0.17 0.04
CA GLY A 83 18.49 1.19 1.05
C GLY A 83 18.01 2.60 0.70
N LEU A 84 16.92 2.74 -0.04
CA LEU A 84 16.36 4.02 -0.45
C LEU A 84 15.74 4.77 0.74
N ASN A 85 15.66 6.12 0.63
CA ASN A 85 14.93 6.91 1.61
C ASN A 85 13.41 6.64 1.58
N ASN A 86 12.67 7.10 2.58
CA ASN A 86 11.25 6.81 2.67
C ASN A 86 10.40 7.59 1.67
N VAL A 87 10.84 8.75 1.19
CA VAL A 87 10.17 9.46 0.09
C VAL A 87 10.24 8.64 -1.18
N CYS A 88 11.39 8.06 -1.53
CA CYS A 88 11.52 7.12 -2.65
C CYS A 88 10.54 5.95 -2.51
N TYR A 89 10.47 5.30 -1.33
CA TYR A 89 9.50 4.23 -1.08
C TYR A 89 8.05 4.71 -1.26
N GLY A 90 7.74 5.93 -0.82
CA GLY A 90 6.44 6.55 -1.05
C GLY A 90 6.11 6.69 -2.54
N LEU A 91 7.04 7.23 -3.32
CA LEU A 91 6.90 7.41 -4.76
C LEU A 91 6.76 6.06 -5.50
N VAL A 92 7.52 5.04 -5.08
CA VAL A 92 7.33 3.65 -5.56
C VAL A 92 5.89 3.19 -5.33
N CYS A 93 5.36 3.35 -4.12
CA CYS A 93 3.98 2.99 -3.81
C CYS A 93 2.96 3.80 -4.64
N GLN A 94 3.20 5.10 -4.84
CA GLN A 94 2.35 5.96 -5.66
C GLN A 94 2.26 5.46 -7.10
N GLU A 95 3.40 5.24 -7.75
CA GLU A 95 3.41 4.80 -9.15
C GLU A 95 2.86 3.38 -9.32
N LEU A 96 3.20 2.43 -8.44
CA LEU A 96 2.63 1.08 -8.49
C LEU A 96 1.10 1.09 -8.33
N GLU A 97 0.54 1.90 -7.42
CA GLU A 97 -0.92 1.97 -7.25
C GLU A 97 -1.60 2.80 -8.34
N ARG A 98 -0.87 3.68 -9.05
CA ARG A 98 -1.34 4.27 -10.31
C ARG A 98 -1.62 3.18 -11.34
N GLY A 99 -0.85 2.11 -11.34
CA GLY A 99 -1.12 0.90 -12.11
C GLY A 99 -2.27 0.09 -11.53
N ASP A 100 -2.11 -0.41 -10.29
CA ASP A 100 -3.14 -1.17 -9.56
C ASP A 100 -2.81 -1.31 -8.07
N SER A 101 -3.83 -1.23 -7.23
CA SER A 101 -3.68 -1.45 -5.78
C SER A 101 -3.20 -2.87 -5.43
N GLY A 102 -3.47 -3.88 -6.26
CA GLY A 102 -2.99 -5.25 -6.06
C GLY A 102 -1.46 -5.36 -6.20
N VAL A 103 -0.88 -4.68 -7.20
CA VAL A 103 0.57 -4.66 -7.42
C VAL A 103 1.27 -3.89 -6.30
N ARG A 104 0.74 -2.71 -5.91
CA ARG A 104 1.27 -1.98 -4.76
C ARG A 104 1.17 -2.80 -3.48
N SER A 105 0.03 -3.49 -3.24
CA SER A 105 -0.16 -4.33 -2.06
C SER A 105 0.85 -5.47 -1.99
N PHE A 106 1.18 -6.11 -3.12
CA PHE A 106 2.22 -7.13 -3.18
C PHE A 106 3.56 -6.61 -2.66
N VAL A 107 4.04 -5.47 -3.20
CA VAL A 107 5.32 -4.85 -2.80
C VAL A 107 5.28 -4.39 -1.34
N SER A 108 4.18 -3.76 -0.92
CA SER A 108 4.02 -3.26 0.45
C SER A 108 3.97 -4.40 1.48
N VAL A 109 3.24 -5.49 1.22
CA VAL A 109 3.20 -6.65 2.13
C VAL A 109 4.56 -7.31 2.21
N GLN A 110 5.24 -7.53 1.07
CA GLN A 110 6.59 -8.10 1.07
C GLN A 110 7.55 -7.24 1.90
N GLY A 111 7.65 -5.93 1.61
CA GLY A 111 8.60 -5.03 2.27
C GLY A 111 8.22 -4.69 3.70
N SER A 112 7.01 -4.15 3.91
CA SER A 112 6.63 -3.55 5.20
C SER A 112 6.07 -4.54 6.22
N LEU A 113 5.46 -5.64 5.77
CA LEU A 113 4.80 -6.59 6.67
C LEU A 113 5.56 -7.92 6.83
N CYS A 114 6.45 -8.27 5.88
CA CYS A 114 7.22 -9.50 5.96
C CYS A 114 8.71 -9.25 6.15
N MET A 115 9.36 -8.43 5.32
CA MET A 115 10.78 -8.11 5.47
C MET A 115 11.05 -7.22 6.69
N TYR A 116 10.24 -6.18 6.91
CA TYR A 116 10.42 -5.28 8.04
C TYR A 116 10.40 -5.99 9.41
N PRO A 117 9.44 -6.87 9.77
CA PRO A 117 9.48 -7.55 11.06
C PRO A 117 10.69 -8.47 11.21
N ILE A 118 11.19 -9.09 10.15
CA ILE A 118 12.43 -9.87 10.18
C ILE A 118 13.63 -8.93 10.42
N PHE A 119 13.68 -7.79 9.73
CA PHE A 119 14.73 -6.78 9.89
C PHE A 119 14.73 -6.17 11.30
N ALA A 120 13.57 -5.72 11.77
CA ALA A 120 13.44 -4.98 13.04
C ALA A 120 13.47 -5.89 14.28
N TYR A 121 12.90 -7.10 14.18
CA TYR A 121 12.64 -7.95 15.34
C TYR A 121 13.30 -9.34 15.26
N GLY A 122 13.86 -9.71 14.12
CA GLY A 122 14.54 -10.98 13.91
C GLY A 122 15.92 -11.04 14.54
N SER A 123 16.45 -12.26 14.68
CA SER A 123 17.87 -12.48 14.95
C SER A 123 18.70 -12.24 13.69
N GLU A 124 20.03 -12.12 13.83
CA GLU A 124 20.91 -11.95 12.67
C GLU A 124 20.85 -13.16 11.72
N GLU A 125 20.73 -14.38 12.27
CA GLU A 125 20.57 -15.59 11.46
C GLU A 125 19.28 -15.56 10.65
N GLN A 126 18.18 -15.05 11.23
CA GLN A 126 16.90 -14.88 10.51
C GLN A 126 17.04 -13.83 9.41
N ARG A 127 17.68 -12.69 9.67
CA ARG A 127 17.91 -11.63 8.67
C ARG A 127 18.72 -12.15 7.49
N GLN A 128 19.85 -12.81 7.75
CA GLN A 128 20.72 -13.39 6.71
C GLN A 128 20.04 -14.51 5.91
N LYS A 129 19.19 -15.31 6.56
CA LYS A 129 18.49 -16.41 5.91
C LYS A 129 17.41 -15.93 4.95
N TYR A 130 16.63 -14.92 5.34
CA TYR A 130 15.41 -14.57 4.63
C TYR A 130 15.52 -13.31 3.78
N LEU A 131 16.10 -12.22 4.30
CA LEU A 131 16.02 -10.91 3.64
C LEU A 131 16.66 -10.88 2.23
N PRO A 132 17.87 -11.44 1.99
CA PRO A 132 18.46 -11.43 0.66
C PRO A 132 17.61 -12.16 -0.38
N ARG A 133 17.02 -13.31 -0.01
CA ARG A 133 16.14 -14.07 -0.89
C ARG A 133 14.82 -13.34 -1.15
N MET A 134 14.29 -12.65 -0.14
CA MET A 134 13.08 -11.86 -0.25
C MET A 134 13.28 -10.63 -1.14
N ALA A 135 14.43 -9.96 -1.04
CA ALA A 135 14.81 -8.84 -1.90
C ALA A 135 14.89 -9.24 -3.38
N LYS A 136 15.38 -10.46 -3.67
CA LYS A 136 15.46 -11.04 -5.03
C LYS A 136 14.13 -11.64 -5.53
N GLY A 137 13.07 -11.62 -4.73
CA GLY A 137 11.80 -12.24 -5.09
C GLY A 137 11.80 -13.78 -5.10
N GLU A 138 12.86 -14.41 -4.59
CA GLU A 138 13.01 -15.86 -4.47
C GLU A 138 12.27 -16.44 -3.24
N CYS A 139 11.84 -15.58 -2.33
CA CYS A 139 11.09 -15.93 -1.15
C CYS A 139 9.98 -14.88 -0.93
N ILE A 140 8.75 -15.28 -1.14
CA ILE A 140 7.58 -14.42 -0.96
C ILE A 140 7.02 -14.63 0.44
N GLY A 141 6.66 -13.51 1.11
CA GLY A 141 6.05 -13.52 2.42
C GLY A 141 4.57 -13.17 2.41
N CYS A 142 3.87 -13.63 3.46
CA CYS A 142 2.55 -13.14 3.83
C CYS A 142 2.50 -12.81 5.33
N PHE A 143 1.50 -12.00 5.73
CA PHE A 143 1.42 -11.46 7.10
C PHE A 143 0.10 -11.85 7.75
N GLY A 144 0.15 -12.76 8.71
CA GLY A 144 -0.99 -13.31 9.42
C GLY A 144 -1.25 -12.60 10.76
N LEU A 145 -2.10 -11.56 10.75
CA LEU A 145 -2.57 -10.86 11.95
C LEU A 145 -4.08 -11.01 12.14
N THR A 146 -4.86 -10.53 11.17
CA THR A 146 -6.33 -10.52 11.17
C THR A 146 -6.91 -11.93 11.24
N GLU A 147 -7.97 -12.11 12.03
CA GLU A 147 -8.68 -13.38 12.22
C GLU A 147 -10.12 -13.28 11.74
N PRO A 148 -10.82 -14.42 11.51
CA PRO A 148 -12.22 -14.39 11.09
C PRO A 148 -13.14 -13.56 12.00
N ASP A 149 -12.89 -13.56 13.31
CA ASP A 149 -13.70 -12.90 14.34
C ASP A 149 -13.09 -11.55 14.81
N GLY A 150 -11.92 -11.14 14.31
CA GLY A 150 -11.24 -9.95 14.83
C GLY A 150 -10.33 -9.28 13.80
N GLY A 151 -10.62 -8.01 13.45
CA GLY A 151 -9.82 -7.20 12.55
C GLY A 151 -9.31 -5.92 13.20
N SER A 152 -10.21 -5.00 13.57
CA SER A 152 -9.85 -3.69 14.14
C SER A 152 -9.26 -3.77 15.55
N ASP A 153 -9.55 -4.84 16.29
CA ASP A 153 -8.97 -5.13 17.60
C ASP A 153 -8.10 -6.40 17.56
N PRO A 154 -6.83 -6.29 17.16
CA PRO A 154 -5.92 -7.43 17.14
C PRO A 154 -5.51 -7.93 18.53
N GLY A 155 -5.85 -7.19 19.59
CA GLY A 155 -5.58 -7.59 20.98
C GLY A 155 -6.37 -8.81 21.42
N THR A 156 -7.51 -9.06 20.81
CA THR A 156 -8.42 -10.18 21.12
C THR A 156 -8.15 -11.43 20.29
N MET A 157 -6.98 -11.52 19.62
CA MET A 157 -6.64 -12.67 18.75
C MET A 157 -6.77 -14.01 19.47
N LYS A 158 -7.37 -14.98 18.79
CA LYS A 158 -7.58 -16.35 19.27
C LYS A 158 -6.48 -17.32 18.86
N THR A 159 -5.75 -17.03 17.77
CA THR A 159 -4.57 -17.81 17.35
C THR A 159 -3.56 -17.83 18.50
N ARG A 160 -3.21 -19.04 18.97
CA ARG A 160 -2.39 -19.24 20.16
C ARG A 160 -1.18 -20.12 19.86
N ALA A 161 -0.06 -19.76 20.40
CA ALA A 161 1.14 -20.57 20.43
C ALA A 161 1.47 -20.97 21.86
N VAL A 162 1.66 -22.26 22.09
CA VAL A 162 1.99 -22.84 23.40
C VAL A 162 3.37 -23.46 23.33
N LYS A 163 4.22 -23.17 24.31
CA LYS A 163 5.57 -23.73 24.41
C LYS A 163 5.51 -25.20 24.81
N LYS A 164 6.12 -26.09 24.02
CA LYS A 164 6.23 -27.54 24.30
C LYS A 164 7.70 -27.96 24.13
N GLY A 165 8.35 -28.28 25.24
CA GLY A 165 9.78 -28.52 25.24
C GLY A 165 10.57 -27.26 24.86
N GLY A 166 11.41 -27.36 23.82
CA GLY A 166 12.17 -26.22 23.29
C GLY A 166 11.43 -25.43 22.20
N ASP A 167 10.30 -25.95 21.68
CA ASP A 167 9.58 -25.43 20.50
C ASP A 167 8.20 -24.89 20.88
N TRP A 168 7.50 -24.34 19.88
CA TRP A 168 6.14 -23.85 19.98
C TRP A 168 5.17 -24.73 19.20
N VAL A 169 3.93 -24.83 19.67
CA VAL A 169 2.81 -25.45 18.95
C VAL A 169 1.75 -24.38 18.75
N LEU A 170 1.45 -24.08 17.47
CA LEU A 170 0.56 -23.03 17.07
C LEU A 170 -0.75 -23.59 16.55
N ASN A 171 -1.88 -23.03 17.03
CA ASN A 171 -3.24 -23.37 16.62
C ASN A 171 -4.05 -22.11 16.37
N GLY A 172 -4.91 -22.09 15.32
CA GLY A 172 -5.78 -20.98 14.98
C GLY A 172 -6.00 -20.80 13.49
N ALA A 173 -6.50 -19.63 13.13
CA ALA A 173 -6.73 -19.25 11.74
C ALA A 173 -6.50 -17.75 11.53
N LYS A 174 -6.09 -17.39 10.32
CA LYS A 174 -5.95 -15.99 9.87
C LYS A 174 -6.77 -15.78 8.61
N MET A 175 -7.29 -14.57 8.42
CA MET A 175 -8.19 -14.23 7.33
C MET A 175 -7.79 -12.93 6.65
N TRP A 176 -8.13 -12.80 5.36
CA TRP A 176 -7.81 -11.65 4.51
C TRP A 176 -6.30 -11.45 4.29
N ILE A 177 -5.55 -12.54 4.17
CA ILE A 177 -4.10 -12.51 4.10
C ILE A 177 -3.62 -12.40 2.65
N THR A 178 -3.01 -11.26 2.33
CA THR A 178 -2.38 -11.04 1.02
C THR A 178 -1.23 -12.02 0.82
N ASN A 179 -1.11 -12.58 -0.37
CA ASN A 179 -0.09 -13.55 -0.80
C ASN A 179 -0.19 -14.94 -0.14
N GLY A 180 -1.17 -15.26 0.70
CA GLY A 180 -1.15 -16.46 1.54
C GLY A 180 -0.87 -17.77 0.79
N THR A 181 -1.49 -18.03 -0.36
CA THR A 181 -1.28 -19.26 -1.14
C THR A 181 -0.02 -19.27 -1.99
N ILE A 182 0.53 -18.09 -2.32
CA ILE A 182 1.77 -17.96 -3.10
C ILE A 182 3.02 -17.75 -2.24
N ALA A 183 2.84 -17.51 -0.93
CA ALA A 183 3.92 -17.23 -0.01
C ALA A 183 4.75 -18.49 0.29
N ASP A 184 6.07 -18.31 0.42
CA ASP A 184 7.02 -19.31 0.88
C ASP A 184 7.17 -19.29 2.41
N ILE A 185 6.93 -18.13 3.01
CA ILE A 185 6.91 -17.94 4.47
C ILE A 185 5.70 -17.11 4.90
N ALA A 186 5.20 -17.38 6.11
CA ALA A 186 4.20 -16.57 6.78
C ALA A 186 4.76 -15.96 8.06
N ILE A 187 4.64 -14.65 8.23
CA ILE A 187 4.86 -13.95 9.49
C ILE A 187 3.54 -13.98 10.25
N VAL A 188 3.44 -14.83 11.26
CA VAL A 188 2.20 -15.07 12.01
C VAL A 188 2.30 -14.54 13.42
N TRP A 189 1.36 -13.69 13.79
CA TRP A 189 1.23 -13.19 15.15
C TRP A 189 0.24 -14.05 15.93
N ALA A 190 0.67 -14.51 17.10
CA ALA A 190 -0.14 -15.36 17.96
C ALA A 190 0.00 -14.94 19.43
N SER A 191 -1.08 -15.16 20.21
CA SER A 191 -1.05 -14.99 21.64
C SER A 191 -0.24 -16.12 22.30
N THR A 192 0.53 -15.79 23.34
CA THR A 192 1.25 -16.74 24.19
C THR A 192 1.04 -16.36 25.65
N ASP A 193 1.53 -17.20 26.57
CA ASP A 193 1.51 -16.87 28.00
C ASP A 193 2.41 -15.67 28.35
N GLU A 194 3.34 -15.33 27.45
CA GLU A 194 4.26 -14.19 27.60
C GLU A 194 3.78 -12.92 26.86
N GLY A 195 2.59 -12.93 26.23
CA GLY A 195 2.04 -11.87 25.36
C GLY A 195 2.06 -12.28 23.89
N VAL A 196 1.78 -11.32 23.00
CA VAL A 196 1.78 -11.57 21.54
C VAL A 196 3.20 -11.73 21.02
N ARG A 197 3.45 -12.79 20.24
CA ARG A 197 4.73 -13.10 19.58
C ARG A 197 4.57 -13.27 18.08
N GLY A 198 5.60 -12.96 17.32
CA GLY A 198 5.69 -13.19 15.89
C GLY A 198 6.45 -14.48 15.58
N PHE A 199 5.97 -15.26 14.63
CA PHE A 199 6.55 -16.53 14.21
C PHE A 199 6.74 -16.53 12.70
N ILE A 200 7.88 -17.06 12.23
CA ILE A 200 8.15 -17.32 10.82
C ILE A 200 7.74 -18.77 10.54
N ILE A 201 6.73 -18.99 9.72
CA ILE A 201 6.27 -20.35 9.38
C ILE A 201 6.54 -20.58 7.89
N GLU A 202 7.35 -21.60 7.59
CA GLU A 202 7.69 -21.95 6.21
C GLU A 202 6.55 -22.77 5.55
N LYS A 203 6.38 -22.58 4.25
CA LYS A 203 5.46 -23.38 3.43
C LYS A 203 5.81 -24.86 3.54
N GLY A 204 4.78 -25.70 3.64
CA GLY A 204 4.96 -27.15 3.79
C GLY A 204 5.17 -27.61 5.23
N THR A 205 5.22 -26.70 6.22
CA THR A 205 5.22 -27.09 7.64
C THR A 205 3.95 -27.90 7.95
N PRO A 206 4.05 -29.12 8.51
CA PRO A 206 2.88 -29.94 8.82
C PRO A 206 1.86 -29.21 9.69
N GLY A 207 0.58 -29.29 9.29
CA GLY A 207 -0.53 -28.59 9.96
C GLY A 207 -0.78 -27.16 9.49
N TYR A 208 0.11 -26.58 8.66
CA TYR A 208 -0.11 -25.28 8.03
C TYR A 208 -0.69 -25.44 6.64
N THR A 209 -1.83 -24.79 6.39
CA THR A 209 -2.48 -24.74 5.07
C THR A 209 -3.00 -23.34 4.77
N ALA A 210 -3.12 -23.02 3.47
CA ALA A 210 -3.67 -21.76 2.98
C ALA A 210 -4.69 -22.01 1.87
N ARG A 211 -5.74 -21.16 1.82
CA ARG A 211 -6.79 -21.23 0.80
C ARG A 211 -7.18 -19.83 0.32
N ASP A 212 -7.38 -19.67 -1.00
CA ASP A 212 -7.75 -18.37 -1.58
C ASP A 212 -9.21 -17.99 -1.31
N ILE A 213 -9.41 -16.70 -1.07
CA ILE A 213 -10.71 -16.02 -1.02
C ILE A 213 -11.00 -15.47 -2.40
N LEU A 214 -11.72 -16.22 -3.24
CA LEU A 214 -11.96 -15.84 -4.65
C LEU A 214 -13.19 -14.95 -4.84
N ARG A 215 -14.18 -14.98 -3.92
CA ARG A 215 -15.47 -14.30 -4.08
C ARG A 215 -15.42 -12.88 -3.53
N LYS A 216 -14.52 -12.05 -4.08
CA LYS A 216 -14.37 -10.62 -3.75
C LYS A 216 -14.44 -9.77 -5.02
N PHE A 217 -15.02 -8.58 -4.92
CA PHE A 217 -15.12 -7.62 -6.04
C PHE A 217 -14.00 -6.57 -6.02
N SER A 218 -13.26 -6.49 -4.95
CA SER A 218 -12.14 -5.57 -4.73
C SER A 218 -10.82 -6.34 -4.74
N LEU A 219 -9.71 -5.69 -5.15
CA LEU A 219 -8.38 -6.31 -5.22
C LEU A 219 -8.37 -7.67 -5.96
N ARG A 220 -9.06 -7.74 -7.08
CA ARG A 220 -9.18 -9.00 -7.84
C ARG A 220 -7.83 -9.43 -8.44
N ALA A 221 -6.98 -8.46 -8.81
CA ALA A 221 -5.60 -8.72 -9.24
C ALA A 221 -4.62 -8.83 -8.05
N SER A 222 -5.09 -9.38 -6.92
CA SER A 222 -4.29 -9.64 -5.73
C SER A 222 -4.71 -10.96 -5.10
N VAL A 223 -3.74 -11.80 -4.72
CA VAL A 223 -4.00 -13.00 -3.91
C VAL A 223 -4.43 -12.57 -2.51
N THR A 224 -5.55 -13.14 -2.05
CA THR A 224 -6.06 -12.93 -0.69
C THR A 224 -6.51 -14.28 -0.14
N SER A 225 -6.06 -14.66 1.04
CA SER A 225 -6.21 -16.04 1.53
C SER A 225 -6.67 -16.11 2.98
N GLU A 226 -7.15 -17.29 3.34
CA GLU A 226 -7.26 -17.78 4.72
C GLU A 226 -6.05 -18.66 5.03
N LEU A 227 -5.52 -18.57 6.25
CA LEU A 227 -4.46 -19.45 6.76
C LEU A 227 -5.01 -20.27 7.92
N PHE A 228 -4.68 -21.55 7.95
CA PHE A 228 -5.11 -22.47 9.01
C PHE A 228 -3.90 -23.15 9.65
N PHE A 229 -3.95 -23.25 10.97
CA PHE A 229 -2.88 -23.83 11.80
C PHE A 229 -3.50 -24.88 12.71
N ASP A 230 -3.14 -26.13 12.49
CA ASP A 230 -3.54 -27.29 13.31
C ASP A 230 -2.31 -27.99 13.86
N ASN A 231 -2.03 -27.74 15.16
CA ASN A 231 -0.88 -28.27 15.87
C ASN A 231 0.47 -28.05 15.15
N VAL A 232 0.63 -26.88 14.52
CA VAL A 232 1.84 -26.52 13.78
C VAL A 232 3.02 -26.39 14.73
N LYS A 233 4.02 -27.25 14.55
CA LYS A 233 5.27 -27.18 15.34
C LYS A 233 6.18 -26.13 14.73
N VAL A 234 6.56 -25.12 15.52
CA VAL A 234 7.44 -24.03 15.13
C VAL A 234 8.69 -24.08 16.03
N PRO A 235 9.89 -24.31 15.47
CA PRO A 235 11.12 -24.26 16.23
C PRO A 235 11.30 -22.91 16.95
N ALA A 236 11.92 -22.91 18.13
CA ALA A 236 12.18 -21.68 18.87
C ALA A 236 12.99 -20.65 18.06
N SER A 237 13.88 -21.14 17.18
CA SER A 237 14.68 -20.30 16.27
C SER A 237 13.88 -19.58 15.19
N GLN A 238 12.60 -19.91 15.01
CA GLN A 238 11.69 -19.23 14.06
C GLN A 238 10.74 -18.23 14.75
N MET A 239 10.80 -18.07 16.05
CA MET A 239 10.16 -16.95 16.75
C MET A 239 11.00 -15.68 16.57
N LEU A 240 10.35 -14.53 16.35
CA LEU A 240 11.01 -13.22 16.34
C LEU A 240 11.43 -12.83 17.76
N PRO A 241 12.75 -12.83 18.10
CA PRO A 241 13.17 -12.73 19.51
C PRO A 241 13.04 -11.31 20.09
N ASN A 242 13.14 -10.28 19.25
CA ASN A 242 13.34 -8.90 19.72
C ASN A 242 12.02 -8.11 19.88
N VAL A 243 10.88 -8.78 19.99
CA VAL A 243 9.59 -8.11 20.18
C VAL A 243 8.61 -8.95 21.00
N VAL A 244 7.85 -8.26 21.85
CA VAL A 244 6.74 -8.82 22.65
C VAL A 244 5.57 -7.84 22.64
N GLY A 245 4.35 -8.38 22.56
CA GLY A 245 3.13 -7.60 22.62
C GLY A 245 2.73 -6.98 21.29
N LEU A 246 1.65 -6.22 21.31
CA LEU A 246 1.06 -5.61 20.12
C LEU A 246 1.95 -4.57 19.43
N LYS A 247 2.97 -4.04 20.10
CA LYS A 247 3.91 -3.10 19.45
C LYS A 247 4.58 -3.69 18.21
N GLY A 248 4.74 -5.02 18.15
CA GLY A 248 5.30 -5.70 16.99
C GLY A 248 4.42 -5.55 15.74
N PRO A 249 3.22 -6.16 15.70
CA PRO A 249 2.36 -6.06 14.54
C PRO A 249 1.92 -4.62 14.24
N LEU A 250 1.65 -3.78 15.26
CA LEU A 250 1.27 -2.37 15.05
C LEU A 250 2.42 -1.54 14.45
N GLY A 251 3.67 -1.83 14.80
CA GLY A 251 4.84 -1.24 14.17
C GLY A 251 4.92 -1.58 12.67
N CYS A 252 4.71 -2.85 12.31
CA CYS A 252 4.63 -3.29 10.91
C CYS A 252 3.50 -2.57 10.15
N LEU A 253 2.30 -2.49 10.75
CA LEU A 253 1.17 -1.77 10.15
C LEU A 253 1.47 -0.28 9.94
N THR A 254 2.25 0.36 10.81
CA THR A 254 2.66 1.76 10.64
C THR A 254 3.51 1.93 9.38
N GLN A 255 4.43 0.99 9.10
CA GLN A 255 5.24 1.00 7.87
C GLN A 255 4.37 0.82 6.62
N ALA A 256 3.45 -0.14 6.64
CA ALA A 256 2.58 -0.41 5.51
C ALA A 256 1.57 0.73 5.25
N ARG A 257 0.97 1.29 6.29
CA ARG A 257 0.07 2.46 6.21
C ARG A 257 0.74 3.66 5.56
N TYR A 258 2.04 3.87 5.83
CA TYR A 258 2.82 4.90 5.17
C TYR A 258 2.81 4.73 3.64
N GLY A 259 3.09 3.53 3.13
CA GLY A 259 3.02 3.24 1.69
C GLY A 259 1.61 3.43 1.09
N ILE A 260 0.55 3.10 1.87
CA ILE A 260 -0.83 3.31 1.44
C ILE A 260 -1.16 4.81 1.27
N THR A 261 -0.58 5.69 2.10
CA THR A 261 -0.84 7.14 1.96
C THR A 261 -0.43 7.66 0.60
N TRP A 262 0.69 7.18 0.07
CA TRP A 262 1.19 7.51 -1.26
C TRP A 262 0.42 6.78 -2.37
N GLY A 263 0.11 5.51 -2.14
CA GLY A 263 -0.63 4.69 -3.10
C GLY A 263 -1.98 5.30 -3.49
N GLY A 264 -2.76 5.77 -2.51
CA GLY A 264 -4.02 6.45 -2.77
C GLY A 264 -3.90 7.64 -3.73
N ILE A 265 -2.78 8.38 -3.68
CA ILE A 265 -2.52 9.48 -4.62
C ILE A 265 -2.34 8.94 -6.04
N GLY A 266 -1.60 7.83 -6.20
CA GLY A 266 -1.42 7.19 -7.51
C GLY A 266 -2.73 6.77 -8.17
N ALA A 267 -3.61 6.10 -7.42
CA ALA A 267 -4.94 5.74 -7.89
C ALA A 267 -5.78 6.97 -8.29
N ALA A 268 -5.73 8.04 -7.48
CA ALA A 268 -6.42 9.30 -7.78
C ALA A 268 -5.89 9.97 -9.05
N ILE A 269 -4.57 10.00 -9.25
CA ILE A 269 -3.92 10.54 -10.46
C ILE A 269 -4.36 9.77 -11.71
N ALA A 270 -4.39 8.43 -11.66
CA ALA A 270 -4.86 7.60 -12.77
C ALA A 270 -6.29 7.95 -13.16
N CYS A 271 -7.20 7.99 -12.19
CA CYS A 271 -8.60 8.33 -12.40
C CYS A 271 -8.78 9.78 -12.91
N PHE A 272 -8.07 10.74 -12.34
CA PHE A 272 -8.14 12.15 -12.76
C PHE A 272 -7.65 12.34 -14.19
N LYS A 273 -6.50 11.73 -14.54
CA LYS A 273 -5.94 11.81 -15.90
C LYS A 273 -6.93 11.32 -16.94
N GLU A 274 -7.52 10.16 -16.73
CA GLU A 274 -8.48 9.57 -17.67
C GLU A 274 -9.76 10.41 -17.77
N ALA A 275 -10.29 10.91 -16.64
CA ALA A 275 -11.46 11.78 -16.64
C ALA A 275 -11.20 13.12 -17.35
N LEU A 276 -10.02 13.73 -17.14
CA LEU A 276 -9.63 15.00 -17.78
C LEU A 276 -9.49 14.83 -19.30
N GLU A 277 -8.79 13.81 -19.77
CA GLU A 277 -8.61 13.57 -21.20
C GLU A 277 -9.95 13.22 -21.88
N PHE A 278 -10.77 12.37 -21.26
CA PHE A 278 -12.11 12.09 -21.75
C PHE A 278 -12.96 13.35 -21.85
N ALA A 279 -12.96 14.20 -20.84
CA ALA A 279 -13.76 15.42 -20.82
C ALA A 279 -13.38 16.41 -21.95
N LYS A 280 -12.10 16.45 -22.36
CA LYS A 280 -11.62 17.30 -23.45
C LYS A 280 -12.10 16.84 -24.83
N ILE A 281 -12.30 15.54 -25.03
CA ILE A 281 -12.63 14.96 -26.34
C ILE A 281 -14.09 14.57 -26.49
N ARG A 282 -14.80 14.26 -25.40
CA ARG A 282 -16.19 13.82 -25.43
C ARG A 282 -17.14 14.96 -25.78
N VAL A 283 -17.77 14.91 -26.95
CA VAL A 283 -18.70 15.92 -27.41
C VAL A 283 -20.13 15.54 -27.01
N VAL A 284 -20.87 16.48 -26.38
CA VAL A 284 -22.28 16.41 -26.05
C VAL A 284 -22.88 17.80 -26.30
N PHE A 285 -24.05 17.86 -26.92
CA PHE A 285 -24.67 19.12 -27.33
C PHE A 285 -23.76 20.04 -28.16
N GLY A 286 -22.96 19.45 -29.07
CA GLY A 286 -22.15 20.17 -30.05
C GLY A 286 -20.79 20.69 -29.52
N ARG A 287 -20.39 20.40 -28.26
CA ARG A 287 -19.12 20.83 -27.69
C ARG A 287 -18.55 19.80 -26.67
N PRO A 288 -17.25 19.80 -26.42
CA PRO A 288 -16.66 18.95 -25.38
C PRO A 288 -17.30 19.19 -24.01
N ILE A 289 -17.50 18.14 -23.22
CA ILE A 289 -18.10 18.25 -21.89
C ILE A 289 -17.25 19.09 -20.93
N ALA A 290 -15.94 19.22 -21.18
CA ALA A 290 -15.04 20.14 -20.44
C ALA A 290 -15.49 21.63 -20.51
N HIS A 291 -16.37 22.00 -21.42
CA HIS A 291 -16.97 23.35 -21.47
C HIS A 291 -18.07 23.57 -20.43
N THR A 292 -18.55 22.53 -19.76
CA THR A 292 -19.62 22.65 -18.77
C THR A 292 -19.07 22.99 -17.38
N GLN A 293 -19.71 23.94 -16.69
CA GLN A 293 -19.30 24.35 -15.34
C GLN A 293 -19.26 23.17 -14.35
N THR A 294 -20.19 22.22 -14.47
CA THR A 294 -20.26 21.04 -13.60
C THR A 294 -19.01 20.16 -13.72
N ILE A 295 -18.54 19.92 -14.94
CA ILE A 295 -17.32 19.11 -15.19
C ILE A 295 -16.08 19.89 -14.76
N GLN A 296 -15.98 21.18 -15.11
CA GLN A 296 -14.84 22.04 -14.71
C GLN A 296 -14.69 22.08 -13.19
N ARG A 297 -15.78 22.27 -12.45
CA ARG A 297 -15.79 22.26 -10.98
C ARG A 297 -15.26 20.94 -10.41
N ARG A 298 -15.72 19.80 -10.94
CA ARG A 298 -15.29 18.47 -10.49
C ARG A 298 -13.80 18.24 -10.76
N LEU A 299 -13.32 18.55 -11.96
CA LEU A 299 -11.90 18.41 -12.32
C LEU A 299 -11.00 19.34 -11.49
N ALA A 300 -11.42 20.58 -11.24
CA ALA A 300 -10.69 21.51 -10.37
C ALA A 300 -10.62 20.98 -8.93
N GLU A 301 -11.71 20.43 -8.40
CA GLU A 301 -11.74 19.83 -7.07
C GLU A 301 -10.85 18.59 -6.96
N MET A 302 -10.82 17.72 -7.97
CA MET A 302 -9.89 16.58 -8.02
C MET A 302 -8.44 17.05 -7.97
N SER A 303 -8.04 18.00 -8.84
CA SER A 303 -6.69 18.55 -8.89
C SER A 303 -6.28 19.18 -7.55
N ARG A 304 -7.17 19.99 -6.95
CA ARG A 304 -6.93 20.60 -5.63
C ARG A 304 -6.65 19.56 -4.55
N ARG A 305 -7.48 18.51 -4.47
CA ARG A 305 -7.36 17.47 -3.45
C ARG A 305 -6.11 16.60 -3.65
N ILE A 306 -5.77 16.26 -4.90
CA ILE A 306 -4.53 15.54 -5.23
C ILE A 306 -3.31 16.35 -4.77
N THR A 307 -3.25 17.65 -5.11
CA THR A 307 -2.16 18.55 -4.72
C THR A 307 -1.96 18.58 -3.20
N LEU A 308 -3.05 18.75 -2.44
CA LEU A 308 -2.99 18.75 -0.97
C LEU A 308 -2.50 17.40 -0.42
N ALA A 309 -2.95 16.28 -0.99
CA ALA A 309 -2.53 14.95 -0.60
C ALA A 309 -1.04 14.69 -0.89
N GLN A 310 -0.53 15.16 -2.03
CA GLN A 310 0.89 15.07 -2.39
C GLN A 310 1.76 15.85 -1.40
N LEU A 311 1.41 17.10 -1.06
CA LEU A 311 2.14 17.90 -0.07
C LEU A 311 2.12 17.26 1.31
N LEU A 312 0.97 16.73 1.74
CA LEU A 312 0.83 16.01 3.01
C LEU A 312 1.75 14.79 3.07
N SER A 313 1.77 13.97 2.00
CA SER A 313 2.58 12.76 1.94
C SER A 313 4.07 13.06 1.82
N LEU A 314 4.46 14.10 1.07
CA LEU A 314 5.86 14.53 0.98
C LEU A 314 6.37 14.97 2.36
N GLN A 315 5.61 15.82 3.07
CA GLN A 315 5.97 16.23 4.43
C GLN A 315 6.05 15.04 5.38
N LEU A 316 5.11 14.09 5.31
CA LEU A 316 5.16 12.86 6.10
C LEU A 316 6.42 12.03 5.79
N GLY A 317 6.83 11.96 4.52
CA GLY A 317 8.06 11.30 4.09
C GLY A 317 9.30 11.95 4.69
N ARG A 318 9.40 13.29 4.64
CA ARG A 318 10.50 14.04 5.26
C ARG A 318 10.57 13.83 6.79
N LEU A 319 9.42 13.79 7.47
CA LEU A 319 9.35 13.49 8.91
C LEU A 319 9.84 12.04 9.19
N LYS A 320 9.50 11.10 8.32
CA LYS A 320 9.91 9.71 8.46
C LYS A 320 11.41 9.56 8.23
N ASP A 321 12.00 10.22 7.24
CA ASP A 321 13.45 10.23 6.98
C ASP A 321 14.23 10.90 8.13
N ALA A 322 13.65 11.92 8.75
CA ALA A 322 14.20 12.55 9.94
C ALA A 322 14.01 11.74 11.24
N GLY A 323 13.32 10.59 11.21
CA GLY A 323 13.05 9.78 12.40
C GLY A 323 12.07 10.41 13.40
N THR A 324 11.30 11.42 12.99
CA THR A 324 10.37 12.19 13.84
C THR A 324 8.89 11.94 13.55
N MET A 325 8.59 11.04 12.62
CA MET A 325 7.22 10.70 12.24
C MET A 325 6.48 10.01 13.38
N HIS A 326 5.32 10.53 13.76
CA HIS A 326 4.43 9.90 14.73
C HIS A 326 3.36 9.04 14.03
N HIS A 327 2.94 7.93 14.66
CA HIS A 327 1.97 7.01 14.08
C HIS A 327 0.61 7.64 13.77
N SER A 328 0.16 8.65 14.53
CA SER A 328 -1.10 9.36 14.27
C SER A 328 -1.03 10.24 13.01
N GLN A 329 0.15 10.75 12.65
CA GLN A 329 0.36 11.47 11.39
C GLN A 329 0.15 10.54 10.18
N VAL A 330 0.63 9.29 10.28
CA VAL A 330 0.35 8.26 9.27
C VAL A 330 -1.14 7.95 9.17
N SER A 331 -1.82 7.85 10.33
CA SER A 331 -3.28 7.64 10.38
C SER A 331 -4.04 8.77 9.70
N MET A 332 -3.69 10.02 10.00
CA MET A 332 -4.29 11.20 9.36
C MET A 332 -4.08 11.19 7.84
N ALA A 333 -2.87 10.90 7.40
CA ALA A 333 -2.53 10.89 5.98
C ALA A 333 -3.23 9.74 5.23
N LYS A 334 -3.28 8.53 5.80
CA LYS A 334 -4.02 7.42 5.20
C LYS A 334 -5.51 7.74 5.08
N TRP A 335 -6.13 8.21 6.16
CA TRP A 335 -7.53 8.61 6.17
C TRP A 335 -7.81 9.64 5.06
N ASN A 336 -7.08 10.76 5.05
CA ASN A 336 -7.27 11.83 4.07
C ASN A 336 -7.10 11.35 2.63
N ASN A 337 -6.00 10.65 2.33
CA ASN A 337 -5.61 10.35 0.96
C ASN A 337 -6.44 9.22 0.35
N VAL A 338 -6.79 8.18 1.14
CA VAL A 338 -7.61 7.07 0.63
C VAL A 338 -9.06 7.51 0.42
N ARG A 339 -9.63 8.31 1.34
CA ARG A 339 -10.97 8.91 1.14
C ARG A 339 -10.98 9.78 -0.10
N MET A 340 -10.00 10.67 -0.26
CA MET A 340 -9.84 11.50 -1.45
C MET A 340 -9.79 10.66 -2.73
N ALA A 341 -8.99 9.59 -2.74
CA ALA A 341 -8.82 8.73 -3.89
C ALA A 341 -10.13 8.02 -4.28
N LEU A 342 -10.85 7.49 -3.30
CA LEU A 342 -12.14 6.80 -3.54
C LEU A 342 -13.20 7.77 -4.09
N ASP A 343 -13.29 8.98 -3.56
CA ASP A 343 -14.21 10.00 -4.07
C ASP A 343 -13.85 10.39 -5.51
N ILE A 344 -12.56 10.59 -5.81
CA ILE A 344 -12.08 10.90 -7.17
C ILE A 344 -12.35 9.75 -8.13
N ALA A 345 -12.15 8.50 -7.72
CA ALA A 345 -12.43 7.34 -8.57
C ALA A 345 -13.93 7.24 -8.91
N ARG A 346 -14.82 7.51 -7.95
CA ARG A 346 -16.28 7.57 -8.17
C ARG A 346 -16.67 8.69 -9.12
N ASP A 347 -16.11 9.86 -8.92
CA ASP A 347 -16.35 11.03 -9.79
C ASP A 347 -15.82 10.81 -11.21
N ALA A 348 -14.63 10.25 -11.36
CA ALA A 348 -14.04 9.92 -12.66
C ALA A 348 -14.90 8.89 -13.40
N ARG A 349 -15.28 7.79 -12.73
CA ARG A 349 -16.19 6.78 -13.28
C ARG A 349 -17.49 7.41 -13.79
N ASP A 350 -18.05 8.37 -13.05
CA ASP A 350 -19.29 9.06 -13.44
C ASP A 350 -19.09 10.00 -14.64
N ILE A 351 -17.97 10.75 -14.70
CA ILE A 351 -17.63 11.60 -15.85
C ILE A 351 -17.52 10.79 -17.13
N LEU A 352 -16.98 9.57 -17.09
CA LEU A 352 -16.86 8.68 -18.23
C LEU A 352 -18.20 8.09 -18.69
N GLY A 353 -19.29 8.29 -17.95
CA GLY A 353 -20.63 7.79 -18.29
C GLY A 353 -20.67 6.26 -18.35
N ALA A 354 -21.27 5.71 -19.42
CA ALA A 354 -21.36 4.26 -19.62
C ALA A 354 -19.97 3.58 -19.76
N GLY A 355 -18.99 4.24 -20.38
CA GLY A 355 -17.61 3.73 -20.45
C GLY A 355 -16.99 3.53 -19.07
N GLY A 356 -17.38 4.35 -18.09
CA GLY A 356 -16.86 4.29 -16.73
C GLY A 356 -17.24 3.04 -15.93
N ILE A 357 -18.12 2.16 -16.44
CA ILE A 357 -18.43 0.87 -15.79
C ILE A 357 -17.75 -0.31 -16.49
N SER A 358 -17.00 -0.07 -17.57
CA SER A 358 -16.24 -1.08 -18.31
C SER A 358 -14.80 -1.14 -17.77
N ILE A 359 -14.24 -2.36 -17.74
CA ILE A 359 -12.84 -2.55 -17.35
C ILE A 359 -11.84 -1.98 -18.38
N GLU A 360 -12.30 -1.58 -19.57
CA GLU A 360 -11.52 -0.84 -20.56
C GLU A 360 -11.10 0.54 -20.03
N CYS A 361 -11.84 1.06 -19.04
CA CYS A 361 -11.52 2.28 -18.33
C CYS A 361 -11.04 1.96 -16.90
N SER A 362 -9.98 2.65 -16.46
CA SER A 362 -9.35 2.35 -15.16
C SER A 362 -10.17 2.76 -13.92
N PRO A 363 -11.00 3.82 -13.93
CA PRO A 363 -11.65 4.33 -12.73
C PRO A 363 -12.54 3.32 -12.00
N ILE A 364 -13.27 2.45 -12.70
CA ILE A 364 -14.10 1.43 -12.04
C ILE A 364 -13.23 0.42 -11.27
N ARG A 365 -12.09 0.01 -11.84
CA ARG A 365 -11.15 -0.90 -11.20
C ARG A 365 -10.53 -0.28 -9.96
N HIS A 366 -10.06 0.98 -10.06
CA HIS A 366 -9.55 1.73 -8.91
C HIS A 366 -10.62 1.95 -7.85
N MET A 367 -11.84 2.31 -8.22
CA MET A 367 -12.95 2.47 -7.30
C MET A 367 -13.21 1.19 -6.50
N LEU A 368 -13.30 0.04 -7.18
CA LEU A 368 -13.51 -1.25 -6.53
C LEU A 368 -12.32 -1.61 -5.60
N ASN A 369 -11.09 -1.39 -6.04
CA ASN A 369 -9.90 -1.66 -5.22
C ASN A 369 -9.85 -0.77 -3.98
N LEU A 370 -10.19 0.51 -4.11
CA LEU A 370 -10.14 1.48 -3.02
C LEU A 370 -11.15 1.18 -1.91
N GLU A 371 -12.24 0.43 -2.16
CA GLU A 371 -13.14 -0.08 -1.11
C GLU A 371 -12.40 -1.04 -0.15
N SER A 372 -11.41 -1.81 -0.63
CA SER A 372 -10.53 -2.57 0.26
C SER A 372 -9.47 -1.69 0.92
N VAL A 373 -8.88 -0.74 0.17
CA VAL A 373 -7.81 0.13 0.68
C VAL A 373 -8.29 0.99 1.84
N ILE A 374 -9.55 1.48 1.81
CA ILE A 374 -10.15 2.24 2.91
C ILE A 374 -10.47 1.35 4.11
N THR A 375 -10.62 0.03 3.90
CA THR A 375 -11.05 -0.93 4.91
C THR A 375 -9.88 -1.57 5.65
N TYR A 376 -8.83 -2.01 4.94
CA TYR A 376 -7.74 -2.78 5.54
C TYR A 376 -6.69 -1.89 6.22
N GLU A 377 -5.85 -2.53 7.06
CA GLU A 377 -4.77 -1.88 7.83
C GLU A 377 -5.26 -0.69 8.68
N GLY A 378 -6.43 -0.86 9.26
CA GLY A 378 -7.20 0.18 9.94
C GLY A 378 -8.23 0.80 9.00
N THR A 379 -9.51 0.68 9.38
CA THR A 379 -10.60 1.37 8.68
C THR A 379 -10.45 2.89 8.84
N GLU A 380 -11.15 3.64 7.98
CA GLU A 380 -11.23 5.09 8.09
C GLU A 380 -11.58 5.53 9.53
N THR A 381 -12.64 4.94 10.11
CA THR A 381 -13.06 5.23 11.49
C THR A 381 -11.96 4.95 12.51
N ILE A 382 -11.20 3.86 12.38
CA ILE A 382 -10.08 3.59 13.30
C ILE A 382 -9.01 4.68 13.21
N HIS A 383 -8.73 5.20 12.00
CA HIS A 383 -7.78 6.29 11.84
C HIS A 383 -8.28 7.60 12.43
N GLU A 384 -9.58 7.92 12.28
CA GLU A 384 -10.23 9.06 12.94
C GLU A 384 -10.08 8.98 14.46
N LEU A 385 -10.35 7.81 15.05
CA LEU A 385 -10.24 7.57 16.49
C LEU A 385 -8.79 7.66 16.98
N VAL A 386 -7.82 7.15 16.21
CA VAL A 386 -6.39 7.31 16.55
C VAL A 386 -6.00 8.79 16.59
N VAL A 387 -6.40 9.58 15.60
CA VAL A 387 -6.12 11.02 15.57
C VAL A 387 -6.85 11.75 16.70
N GLY A 388 -8.14 11.42 16.91
CA GLY A 388 -8.97 11.99 17.99
C GLY A 388 -8.38 11.75 19.38
N ARG A 389 -7.84 10.55 19.62
CA ARG A 389 -7.15 10.21 20.87
C ARG A 389 -5.92 11.11 21.09
N GLU A 390 -5.09 11.29 20.09
CA GLU A 390 -3.89 12.14 20.22
C GLU A 390 -4.24 13.61 20.47
N LEU A 391 -5.33 14.10 19.89
CA LEU A 391 -5.79 15.47 20.07
C LEU A 391 -6.41 15.71 21.44
N THR A 392 -7.12 14.73 21.99
CA THR A 392 -7.91 14.87 23.21
C THR A 392 -7.24 14.28 24.46
N GLY A 393 -6.26 13.39 24.28
CA GLY A 393 -5.66 12.62 25.37
C GLY A 393 -6.56 11.47 25.91
N HIS A 394 -7.71 11.21 25.26
CA HIS A 394 -8.68 10.22 25.71
C HIS A 394 -8.86 9.11 24.69
N ALA A 395 -8.79 7.85 25.14
CA ALA A 395 -9.14 6.70 24.30
C ALA A 395 -10.64 6.69 24.01
N ALA A 396 -11.02 6.32 22.79
CA ALA A 396 -12.42 6.22 22.37
C ALA A 396 -13.05 4.85 22.72
N PHE A 397 -12.21 3.88 23.13
CA PHE A 397 -12.59 2.52 23.48
C PHE A 397 -11.57 1.90 24.44
#